data_1fa0220b3d4cd97480a8b9b53466bfbf
#
_entry.id   1fa0220b3d4cd97480a8b9b53466bfbf
#
_cell.length_a   1.000
_cell.length_b   1.000
_cell.length_c   1.000
_cell.angle_alpha   90.00
_cell.angle_beta   90.00
_cell.angle_gamma   90.00
#
_symmetry.space_group_name_H-M   'P 1'
#
loop_
_entity.id
_entity.type
_entity.pdbx_description
1 polymer ?
#
loop_
_entity_poly.entity_id
_entity_poly.type
_entity_poly.pdbx_seq_one_letter_code
_entity_poly.pdbx_strand_id
1 'polypeptide(L)'
;MGKAGQLLTKIIEAINLKRDDVFIANVLKCRPPGNRNPETDEILSCQPFLERQIASIRPTVIVGLGKFAGQWLLKTMQPITRLRGTLGTYQGIKVMPTYHPAYLLRNPEAKKDVWEDMKVVRDLLR
;
A
#
# COMPACT_ATOMS: atom_id res chain seq x y z
N MET A 1 -1.81 7.55 -17.34
CA MET A 1 -1.85 6.56 -16.25
C MET A 1 -1.52 5.17 -16.79
N GLY A 2 -0.60 4.44 -16.17
CA GLY A 2 -0.22 3.11 -16.62
C GLY A 2 -1.25 2.05 -16.23
N LYS A 3 -1.01 0.81 -16.71
CA LYS A 3 -1.93 -0.31 -16.44
C LYS A 3 -2.08 -0.58 -14.95
N ALA A 4 -0.99 -0.47 -14.17
CA ALA A 4 -1.05 -0.65 -12.72
C ALA A 4 -1.93 0.40 -12.07
N GLY A 5 -1.85 1.66 -12.51
CA GLY A 5 -2.70 2.73 -11.99
C GLY A 5 -4.16 2.53 -12.34
N GLN A 6 -4.44 2.03 -13.53
CA GLN A 6 -5.80 1.72 -13.94
C GLN A 6 -6.38 0.59 -13.09
N LEU A 7 -5.57 -0.43 -12.82
CA LEU A 7 -6.00 -1.55 -11.97
C LEU A 7 -6.25 -1.07 -10.54
N LEU A 8 -5.40 -0.19 -10.01
CA LEU A 8 -5.61 0.38 -8.69
C LEU A 8 -6.94 1.14 -8.62
N THR A 9 -7.27 1.90 -9.66
CA THR A 9 -8.56 2.58 -9.72
C THR A 9 -9.72 1.59 -9.62
N LYS A 10 -9.63 0.47 -10.35
CA LYS A 10 -10.66 -0.56 -10.29
C LYS A 10 -10.76 -1.19 -8.90
N ILE A 11 -9.63 -1.39 -8.23
CA ILE A 11 -9.62 -1.94 -6.87
C ILE A 11 -10.32 -0.98 -5.92
N ILE A 12 -10.03 0.31 -6.03
CA ILE A 12 -10.67 1.34 -5.20
C ILE A 12 -12.18 1.37 -5.44
N GLU A 13 -12.59 1.32 -6.70
CA GLU A 13 -14.01 1.34 -7.05
C GLU A 13 -14.73 0.08 -6.57
N ALA A 14 -14.03 -1.04 -6.51
CA ALA A 14 -14.64 -2.30 -6.06
C ALA A 14 -15.07 -2.26 -4.60
N ILE A 15 -14.51 -1.35 -3.80
CA ILE A 15 -14.93 -1.16 -2.40
C ILE A 15 -15.77 0.11 -2.24
N ASN A 16 -16.39 0.56 -3.33
CA ASN A 16 -17.32 1.69 -3.36
C ASN A 16 -16.67 3.04 -3.06
N LEU A 17 -15.39 3.20 -3.41
CA LEU A 17 -14.68 4.46 -3.29
C LEU A 17 -14.25 4.95 -4.66
N LYS A 18 -13.96 6.24 -4.75
CA LYS A 18 -13.39 6.88 -5.95
C LYS A 18 -11.97 7.32 -5.64
N ARG A 19 -11.18 7.56 -6.67
CA ARG A 19 -9.82 8.06 -6.47
C ARG A 19 -9.79 9.37 -5.68
N ASP A 20 -10.83 10.19 -5.81
CA ASP A 20 -10.94 11.44 -5.05
C ASP A 20 -11.19 11.23 -3.57
N ASP A 21 -11.68 10.04 -3.18
CA ASP A 21 -11.94 9.70 -1.78
C ASP A 21 -10.69 9.23 -1.04
N VAL A 22 -9.59 9.00 -1.76
CA VAL A 22 -8.38 8.42 -1.19
C VAL A 22 -7.18 9.30 -1.50
N PHE A 23 -6.16 9.21 -0.65
CA PHE A 23 -4.87 9.84 -0.89
C PHE A 23 -3.86 8.76 -1.24
N ILE A 24 -3.19 8.93 -2.39
CA ILE A 24 -2.21 7.96 -2.85
C ILE A 24 -0.82 8.56 -2.68
N ALA A 25 0.01 7.91 -1.87
CA ALA A 25 1.39 8.31 -1.64
C ALA A 25 2.31 7.17 -2.05
N ASN A 26 3.55 7.51 -2.37
CA ASN A 26 4.52 6.53 -2.84
C ASN A 26 5.72 6.49 -1.90
N VAL A 27 6.00 5.32 -1.33
CA VAL A 27 7.17 5.10 -0.49
C VAL A 27 8.47 5.33 -1.27
N LEU A 28 8.42 5.14 -2.59
CA LEU A 28 9.59 5.24 -3.45
C LEU A 28 9.83 6.66 -3.97
N LYS A 29 9.40 7.69 -3.24
CA LYS A 29 9.65 9.07 -3.63
C LYS A 29 11.13 9.38 -3.79
N CYS A 30 11.98 8.73 -3.00
CA CYS A 30 13.43 8.85 -3.08
C CYS A 30 14.01 7.70 -3.91
N ARG A 31 13.35 7.38 -5.02
CA ARG A 31 13.74 6.26 -5.87
C ARG A 31 15.21 6.35 -6.25
N PRO A 32 15.97 5.25 -6.07
CA PRO A 32 17.38 5.24 -6.44
C PRO A 32 17.56 5.26 -7.96
N PRO A 33 18.71 5.76 -8.44
CA PRO A 33 19.01 5.73 -9.86
C PRO A 33 18.96 4.31 -10.43
N GLY A 34 18.57 4.19 -11.69
CA GLY A 34 18.54 2.90 -12.38
C GLY A 34 17.36 2.01 -12.06
N ASN A 35 16.34 2.52 -11.42
CA ASN A 35 15.10 1.77 -11.11
C ASN A 35 15.34 0.51 -10.29
N ARG A 36 16.43 0.42 -9.56
CA ARG A 36 16.68 -0.71 -8.68
C ARG A 36 15.86 -0.59 -7.40
N ASN A 37 15.75 -1.69 -6.65
CA ASN A 37 15.10 -1.65 -5.36
C ASN A 37 15.85 -0.70 -4.42
N PRO A 38 15.14 0.13 -3.66
CA PRO A 38 15.80 1.04 -2.72
C PRO A 38 16.47 0.27 -1.60
N GLU A 39 17.63 0.76 -1.17
CA GLU A 39 18.29 0.25 0.01
C GLU A 39 17.56 0.75 1.26
N THR A 40 17.82 0.11 2.41
CA THR A 40 17.16 0.46 3.65
C THR A 40 17.35 1.93 4.01
N ASP A 41 18.55 2.46 3.85
CA ASP A 41 18.84 3.86 4.16
C ASP A 41 18.11 4.82 3.21
N GLU A 42 17.92 4.43 1.95
CA GLU A 42 17.15 5.22 1.00
C GLU A 42 15.68 5.33 1.41
N ILE A 43 15.10 4.22 1.87
CA ILE A 43 13.74 4.20 2.38
C ILE A 43 13.63 5.09 3.61
N LEU A 44 14.58 4.98 4.53
CA LEU A 44 14.59 5.76 5.75
C LEU A 44 14.73 7.26 5.47
N SER A 45 15.45 7.65 4.42
CA SER A 45 15.60 9.06 4.08
C SER A 45 14.30 9.69 3.59
N CYS A 46 13.36 8.89 3.07
CA CYS A 46 12.04 9.35 2.66
C CYS A 46 11.02 9.35 3.80
N GLN A 47 11.34 8.68 4.89
CA GLN A 47 10.39 8.44 5.98
C GLN A 47 9.81 9.70 6.60
N PRO A 48 10.61 10.74 6.93
CA PRO A 48 10.03 11.94 7.57
C PRO A 48 8.97 12.63 6.71
N PHE A 49 9.14 12.62 5.39
CA PHE A 49 8.17 13.23 4.49
C PHE A 49 6.83 12.49 4.54
N LEU A 50 6.89 11.16 4.43
CA LEU A 50 5.70 10.33 4.41
C LEU A 50 5.00 10.33 5.78
N GLU A 51 5.77 10.31 6.85
CA GLU A 51 5.22 10.41 8.20
C GLU A 51 4.40 11.69 8.38
N ARG A 52 4.91 12.82 7.88
CA ARG A 52 4.20 14.09 7.98
C ARG A 52 2.93 14.09 7.15
N GLN A 53 2.96 13.46 5.98
CA GLN A 53 1.76 13.35 5.15
C GLN A 53 0.67 12.56 5.87
N ILE A 54 1.02 11.43 6.45
CA ILE A 54 0.06 10.58 7.17
C ILE A 54 -0.49 11.32 8.39
N ALA A 55 0.36 11.99 9.14
CA ALA A 55 -0.06 12.74 10.32
C ALA A 55 -1.03 13.88 9.95
N SER A 56 -0.81 14.50 8.80
CA SER A 56 -1.67 15.60 8.32
C SER A 56 -3.03 15.08 7.84
N ILE A 57 -3.04 13.96 7.13
CA ILE A 57 -4.26 13.39 6.54
C ILE A 57 -5.12 12.68 7.58
N ARG A 58 -4.49 12.01 8.55
CA ARG A 58 -5.16 11.21 9.58
C ARG A 58 -6.16 10.22 8.98
N PRO A 59 -5.69 9.29 8.14
CA PRO A 59 -6.60 8.36 7.48
C PRO A 59 -7.22 7.39 8.49
N THR A 60 -8.41 6.90 8.16
CA THR A 60 -9.07 5.85 8.94
C THR A 60 -8.34 4.51 8.80
N VAL A 61 -7.89 4.22 7.57
CA VAL A 61 -7.20 2.98 7.23
C VAL A 61 -6.09 3.32 6.24
N ILE A 62 -4.96 2.63 6.36
CA ILE A 62 -3.88 2.71 5.40
C ILE A 62 -3.78 1.36 4.68
N VAL A 63 -3.74 1.40 3.35
CA VAL A 63 -3.48 0.18 2.57
C VAL A 63 -2.04 0.24 2.06
N GLY A 64 -1.23 -0.72 2.51
CA GLY A 64 0.16 -0.81 2.09
C GLY A 64 0.29 -1.69 0.86
N LEU A 65 0.55 -1.10 -0.29
CA LEU A 65 0.63 -1.81 -1.55
C LEU A 65 2.04 -2.28 -1.82
N GLY A 66 2.26 -3.57 -1.66
CA GLY A 66 3.52 -4.21 -1.97
C GLY A 66 4.49 -4.27 -0.81
N LYS A 67 5.63 -4.89 -1.09
CA LYS A 67 6.64 -5.23 -0.10
C LYS A 67 7.17 -4.01 0.66
N PHE A 68 7.57 -2.97 -0.06
CA PHE A 68 8.25 -1.84 0.56
C PHE A 68 7.29 -1.03 1.44
N ALA A 69 6.08 -0.79 0.96
CA ALA A 69 5.08 -0.07 1.74
C ALA A 69 4.69 -0.86 2.99
N GLY A 70 4.44 -2.15 2.84
CA GLY A 70 4.08 -3.00 3.97
C GLY A 70 5.18 -3.07 5.01
N GLN A 71 6.42 -3.26 4.58
CA GLN A 71 7.55 -3.35 5.48
C GLN A 71 7.79 -2.04 6.23
N TRP A 72 7.68 -0.92 5.52
CA TRP A 72 7.87 0.39 6.15
C TRP A 72 6.79 0.67 7.18
N LEU A 73 5.53 0.45 6.82
CA LEU A 73 4.40 0.75 7.71
C LEU A 73 4.40 -0.14 8.95
N LEU A 74 4.71 -1.42 8.78
CA LEU A 74 4.65 -2.39 9.87
C LEU A 74 5.99 -2.61 10.55
N LYS A 75 7.03 -1.91 10.10
CA LYS A 75 8.38 -1.96 10.68
C LYS A 75 8.90 -3.39 10.77
N THR A 76 8.83 -4.12 9.66
CA THR A 76 9.22 -5.52 9.59
C THR A 76 9.95 -5.78 8.27
N MET A 77 10.74 -6.84 8.25
CA MET A 77 11.42 -7.30 7.02
C MET A 77 10.74 -8.52 6.41
N GLN A 78 9.57 -8.91 6.91
CA GLN A 78 8.86 -10.07 6.38
C GLN A 78 8.37 -9.82 4.94
N PRO A 79 8.32 -10.87 4.10
CA PRO A 79 7.85 -10.70 2.73
C PRO A 79 6.36 -10.41 2.67
N ILE A 80 5.93 -9.77 1.57
CA ILE A 80 4.53 -9.41 1.41
C ILE A 80 3.60 -10.64 1.43
N THR A 81 4.09 -11.79 0.98
CA THR A 81 3.30 -13.02 1.01
C THR A 81 2.89 -13.41 2.41
N ARG A 82 3.66 -13.03 3.41
CA ARG A 82 3.32 -13.29 4.82
C ARG A 82 2.55 -12.14 5.44
N LEU A 83 2.81 -10.91 5.00
CA LEU A 83 2.17 -9.74 5.58
C LEU A 83 0.74 -9.54 5.09
N ARG A 84 0.47 -9.87 3.82
CA ARG A 84 -0.83 -9.57 3.24
C ARG A 84 -1.96 -10.26 4.00
N GLY A 85 -3.10 -9.58 4.05
CA GLY A 85 -4.31 -10.16 4.64
C GLY A 85 -4.40 -10.06 6.15
N THR A 86 -3.33 -9.65 6.82
CA THR A 86 -3.30 -9.52 8.27
C THR A 86 -3.21 -8.05 8.65
N LEU A 87 -4.20 -7.55 9.38
CA LEU A 87 -4.20 -6.16 9.81
C LEU A 87 -3.08 -5.89 10.82
N GLY A 88 -2.32 -4.85 10.55
CA GLY A 88 -1.37 -4.31 11.51
C GLY A 88 -1.78 -2.92 11.93
N THR A 89 -0.86 -2.17 12.55
CA THR A 89 -1.11 -0.79 12.94
C THR A 89 0.11 0.08 12.66
N TYR A 90 -0.16 1.34 12.37
CA TYR A 90 0.85 2.38 12.25
C TYR A 90 0.36 3.59 13.03
N GLN A 91 1.02 3.87 14.16
CA GLN A 91 0.64 4.98 15.04
C GLN A 91 -0.86 4.98 15.38
N GLY A 92 -1.39 3.79 15.68
CA GLY A 92 -2.79 3.61 16.02
C GLY A 92 -3.74 3.49 14.85
N ILE A 93 -3.27 3.68 13.64
CA ILE A 93 -4.09 3.57 12.43
C ILE A 93 -3.98 2.15 11.88
N LYS A 94 -5.11 1.55 11.52
CA LYS A 94 -5.09 0.20 10.98
C LYS A 94 -4.47 0.18 9.59
N VAL A 95 -3.59 -0.82 9.36
CA VAL A 95 -2.87 -0.99 8.10
C VAL A 95 -3.21 -2.34 7.52
N MET A 96 -3.63 -2.36 6.26
CA MET A 96 -3.82 -3.60 5.52
C MET A 96 -2.74 -3.71 4.44
N PRO A 97 -1.73 -4.58 4.63
CA PRO A 97 -0.77 -4.86 3.57
C PRO A 97 -1.38 -5.80 2.55
N THR A 98 -1.11 -5.55 1.28
CA THR A 98 -1.58 -6.40 0.20
C THR A 98 -0.64 -6.27 -0.99
N TYR A 99 -0.89 -7.04 -2.07
CA TYR A 99 -0.04 -6.99 -3.24
C TYR A 99 -0.18 -5.67 -3.98
N HIS A 100 0.94 -5.22 -4.57
CA HIS A 100 0.92 -4.05 -5.44
C HIS A 100 0.21 -4.39 -6.76
N PRO A 101 -0.55 -3.44 -7.35
CA PRO A 101 -1.22 -3.71 -8.61
C PRO A 101 -0.29 -4.19 -9.74
N ALA A 102 0.95 -3.71 -9.78
CA ALA A 102 1.91 -4.16 -10.79
C ALA A 102 2.19 -5.66 -10.67
N TYR A 103 2.18 -6.22 -9.46
CA TYR A 103 2.34 -7.65 -9.25
C TYR A 103 1.17 -8.41 -9.89
N LEU A 104 -0.04 -7.87 -9.78
CA LEU A 104 -1.24 -8.52 -10.32
C LEU A 104 -1.26 -8.56 -11.85
N LEU A 105 -0.58 -7.63 -12.49
CA LEU A 105 -0.47 -7.64 -13.95
C LEU A 105 0.36 -8.84 -14.42
N ARG A 106 1.33 -9.28 -13.63
CA ARG A 106 2.16 -10.44 -13.92
C ARG A 106 1.56 -11.74 -13.38
N ASN A 107 0.73 -11.63 -12.34
CA ASN A 107 0.17 -12.78 -11.63
C ASN A 107 -1.33 -12.55 -11.40
N PRO A 108 -2.15 -12.64 -12.47
CA PRO A 108 -3.58 -12.31 -12.36
C PRO A 108 -4.34 -13.17 -11.33
N GLU A 109 -3.86 -14.37 -11.05
CA GLU A 109 -4.50 -15.25 -10.07
C GLU A 109 -4.44 -14.69 -8.66
N ALA A 110 -3.53 -13.76 -8.38
CA ALA A 110 -3.44 -13.12 -7.07
C ALA A 110 -4.50 -12.04 -6.85
N LYS A 111 -5.28 -11.70 -7.87
CA LYS A 111 -6.36 -10.70 -7.73
C LYS A 111 -7.37 -11.11 -6.67
N LYS A 112 -7.66 -12.40 -6.55
CA LYS A 112 -8.59 -12.89 -5.53
C LYS A 112 -8.06 -12.62 -4.11
N ASP A 113 -6.75 -12.71 -3.91
CA ASP A 113 -6.14 -12.42 -2.62
C ASP A 113 -6.29 -10.94 -2.26
N VAL A 114 -6.03 -10.06 -3.23
CA VAL A 114 -6.21 -8.62 -3.03
C VAL A 114 -7.67 -8.31 -2.75
N TRP A 115 -8.59 -8.96 -3.45
CA TRP A 115 -10.03 -8.76 -3.20
C TRP A 115 -10.39 -9.14 -1.77
N GLU A 116 -9.88 -10.26 -1.26
CA GLU A 116 -10.13 -10.65 0.13
C GLU A 116 -9.58 -9.59 1.11
N ASP A 117 -8.38 -9.08 0.83
CA ASP A 117 -7.77 -8.05 1.67
C ASP A 117 -8.60 -6.76 1.65
N MET A 118 -9.07 -6.36 0.47
CA MET A 118 -9.84 -5.13 0.31
C MET A 118 -11.25 -5.23 0.90
N LYS A 119 -11.81 -6.44 0.97
CA LYS A 119 -13.09 -6.62 1.67
C LYS A 119 -12.97 -6.26 3.14
N VAL A 120 -11.85 -6.60 3.76
CA VAL A 120 -11.59 -6.24 5.15
C VAL A 120 -11.51 -4.71 5.28
N VAL A 121 -10.81 -4.06 4.36
CA VAL A 121 -10.72 -2.59 4.35
C VAL A 121 -12.12 -1.98 4.20
N ARG A 122 -12.92 -2.50 3.27
CA ARG A 122 -14.28 -2.01 3.07
C ARG A 122 -15.10 -2.10 4.36
N ASP A 123 -14.98 -3.22 5.07
CA ASP A 123 -15.73 -3.42 6.31
C ASP A 123 -15.27 -2.46 7.42
N LEU A 124 -13.98 -2.12 7.45
CA LEU A 124 -13.46 -1.15 8.40
C LEU A 124 -13.96 0.26 8.13
N LEU A 125 -14.31 0.57 6.89
CA LEU A 125 -14.76 1.90 6.49
C LEU A 125 -16.27 2.10 6.62
N ARG A 126 -17.00 1.06 6.92
CA ARG A 126 -18.45 1.15 7.12
C ARG A 126 -18.83 1.81 8.44
#